data_9a16613222312fe4247cd42c579250eb
#
_entry.id   9a16613222312fe4247cd42c579250eb
#
_cell.length_a   1.000
_cell.length_b   1.000
_cell.length_c   1.000
_cell.angle_alpha   90.00
_cell.angle_beta   90.00
_cell.angle_gamma   90.00
#
_symmetry.space_group_name_H-M   'P 1'
#
loop_
_entity.id
_entity.type
_entity.pdbx_description
1 polymer ?
#
loop_
_entity_poly.entity_id
_entity_poly.type
_entity_poly.pdbx_seq_one_letter_code
_entity_poly.pdbx_strand_id
1 'polypeptide(L)'
;DRDGIDAALIKTDGYQVLEEGPFLTVPYKTAFRKLLENLIAGKGDLNKVEDQLTLEHAKAVSALIKNFNVAISDVDLIGFHGHTISHNPDKQHTLQIGNGGLLASATGVDVVNDLRSSDVKAGGQGAPLAPIYHKALMKSQDLPAIILNIGGVANITWADTLDENLIGFDTGPGNALIDDWIKKKTGRHYDNNGFLASQGQVHDCLLYTSPSPRDLRL
;
A
#
# COMPACT_ATOMS: atom_id res chain seq x y z
N ASP A 1 0.41 2.46 -5.34
CA ASP A 1 1.00 3.80 -5.39
C ASP A 1 2.28 3.77 -6.23
N ARG A 2 2.57 4.85 -6.94
CA ARG A 2 3.73 4.93 -7.86
C ARG A 2 4.69 6.04 -7.45
N ASP A 3 4.60 6.49 -6.23
CA ASP A 3 5.28 7.67 -5.71
C ASP A 3 6.51 7.33 -4.89
N GLY A 4 6.59 6.16 -4.26
CA GLY A 4 7.74 5.80 -3.44
C GLY A 4 7.69 4.39 -2.89
N ILE A 5 8.59 4.15 -1.97
CA ILE A 5 8.75 2.92 -1.19
C ILE A 5 8.47 3.29 0.27
N ASP A 6 7.52 2.61 0.86
CA ASP A 6 7.30 2.65 2.30
C ASP A 6 7.99 1.43 2.93
N ALA A 7 8.80 1.67 3.93
CA ALA A 7 9.45 0.64 4.72
C ALA A 7 9.15 0.88 6.20
N ALA A 8 8.72 -0.15 6.89
CA ALA A 8 8.44 -0.10 8.33
C ALA A 8 9.04 -1.31 9.03
N LEU A 9 9.53 -1.11 10.24
CA LEU A 9 10.01 -2.17 11.12
C LEU A 9 8.92 -2.46 12.16
N ILE A 10 8.62 -3.73 12.35
CA ILE A 10 7.69 -4.18 13.40
C ILE A 10 8.26 -5.39 14.11
N LYS A 11 7.90 -5.56 15.37
CA LYS A 11 8.09 -6.82 16.08
C LYS A 11 6.76 -7.56 16.16
N THR A 12 6.74 -8.80 15.71
CA THR A 12 5.52 -9.61 15.63
C THR A 12 5.81 -11.06 15.95
N ASP A 13 4.81 -11.77 16.44
CA ASP A 13 4.81 -13.23 16.61
C ASP A 13 4.10 -13.94 15.44
N GLY A 14 3.73 -13.19 14.38
CA GLY A 14 2.96 -13.67 13.24
C GLY A 14 1.45 -13.56 13.40
N TYR A 15 0.95 -13.25 14.59
CA TYR A 15 -0.48 -13.11 14.91
C TYR A 15 -0.86 -11.73 15.41
N GLN A 16 0.04 -11.03 16.05
CA GLN A 16 -0.16 -9.68 16.56
C GLN A 16 1.09 -8.84 16.41
N VAL A 17 0.92 -7.53 16.38
CA VAL A 17 2.02 -6.57 16.45
C VAL A 17 2.37 -6.39 17.92
N LEU A 18 3.59 -6.80 18.29
CA LEU A 18 4.10 -6.68 19.67
C LEU A 18 4.71 -5.30 19.91
N GLU A 19 5.34 -4.72 18.88
CA GLU A 19 5.95 -3.41 18.94
C GLU A 19 5.97 -2.79 17.54
N GLU A 20 5.56 -1.54 17.44
CA GLU A 20 5.71 -0.73 16.23
C GLU A 20 7.05 -0.02 16.28
N GLY A 21 7.89 -0.27 15.29
CA GLY A 21 9.19 0.36 15.13
C GLY A 21 9.14 1.57 14.19
N PRO A 22 10.31 2.05 13.79
CA PRO A 22 10.41 3.17 12.87
C PRO A 22 9.91 2.83 11.47
N PHE A 23 9.48 3.87 10.76
CA PHE A 23 9.11 3.79 9.34
C PHE A 23 9.77 4.89 8.53
N LEU A 24 9.85 4.68 7.22
CA LEU A 24 10.48 5.58 6.26
C LEU A 24 9.77 5.49 4.92
N THR A 25 9.49 6.65 4.31
CA THR A 25 9.06 6.75 2.92
C THR A 25 10.19 7.29 2.05
N VAL A 26 10.53 6.57 1.00
CA VAL A 26 11.55 6.98 0.00
C VAL A 26 10.86 7.23 -1.34
N PRO A 27 10.75 8.48 -1.78
CA PRO A 27 10.09 8.78 -3.06
C PRO A 27 10.91 8.25 -4.24
N TYR A 28 10.22 7.68 -5.23
CA TYR A 28 10.87 7.32 -6.49
C TYR A 28 11.31 8.56 -7.27
N LYS A 29 12.47 8.46 -7.90
CA LYS A 29 12.91 9.48 -8.86
C LYS A 29 11.96 9.50 -10.07
N THR A 30 11.72 10.68 -10.63
CA THR A 30 10.82 10.87 -11.79
C THR A 30 11.16 9.94 -12.97
N ALA A 31 12.45 9.72 -13.23
CA ALA A 31 12.88 8.82 -14.30
C ALA A 31 12.43 7.37 -14.05
N PHE A 32 12.50 6.89 -12.79
CA PHE A 32 12.09 5.54 -12.44
C PHE A 32 10.57 5.38 -12.46
N ARG A 33 9.80 6.40 -11.99
CA ARG A 33 8.34 6.41 -12.14
C ARG A 33 7.91 6.20 -13.58
N LYS A 34 8.57 6.90 -14.51
CA LYS A 34 8.29 6.78 -15.95
C LYS A 34 8.60 5.39 -16.51
N LEU A 35 9.61 4.71 -15.97
CA LEU A 35 9.90 3.32 -16.33
C LEU A 35 8.78 2.38 -15.86
N LEU A 36 8.31 2.52 -14.62
CA LEU A 36 7.18 1.76 -14.09
C LEU A 36 5.89 2.01 -14.88
N GLU A 37 5.59 3.27 -15.21
CA GLU A 37 4.41 3.63 -16.02
C GLU A 37 4.46 2.98 -17.40
N ASN A 38 5.63 3.01 -18.05
CA ASN A 38 5.83 2.34 -19.33
C ASN A 38 5.64 0.84 -19.23
N LEU A 39 6.16 0.21 -18.16
CA LEU A 39 6.05 -1.23 -17.97
C LEU A 39 4.57 -1.64 -17.76
N ILE A 40 3.81 -0.90 -16.97
CA ILE A 40 2.37 -1.12 -16.77
C ILE A 40 1.60 -0.96 -18.09
N ALA A 41 2.05 -0.05 -18.97
CA ALA A 41 1.50 0.12 -20.31
C ALA A 41 1.98 -0.95 -21.30
N GLY A 42 2.65 -2.01 -20.85
CA GLY A 42 3.16 -3.10 -21.69
C GLY A 42 4.41 -2.74 -22.49
N LYS A 43 5.15 -1.70 -22.07
CA LYS A 43 6.36 -1.21 -22.78
C LYS A 43 7.57 -1.30 -21.86
N GLY A 44 8.67 -1.84 -22.37
CA GLY A 44 9.93 -1.89 -21.64
C GLY A 44 10.38 -3.32 -21.30
N ASP A 45 11.54 -3.38 -20.66
CA ASP A 45 12.16 -4.64 -20.22
C ASP A 45 11.80 -4.91 -18.76
N LEU A 46 10.97 -5.94 -18.55
CA LEU A 46 10.47 -6.32 -17.24
C LEU A 46 11.62 -6.65 -16.28
N ASN A 47 12.56 -7.48 -16.69
CA ASN A 47 13.65 -7.94 -15.81
C ASN A 47 14.53 -6.75 -15.36
N LYS A 48 14.84 -5.84 -16.28
CA LYS A 48 15.63 -4.65 -15.95
C LYS A 48 14.93 -3.72 -14.98
N VAL A 49 13.62 -3.54 -15.14
CA VAL A 49 12.84 -2.68 -14.23
C VAL A 49 12.66 -3.37 -12.88
N GLU A 50 12.46 -4.68 -12.86
CA GLU A 50 12.38 -5.50 -11.62
C GLU A 50 13.66 -5.41 -10.79
N ASP A 51 14.83 -5.61 -11.42
CA ASP A 51 16.12 -5.50 -10.72
C ASP A 51 16.33 -4.09 -10.17
N GLN A 52 16.02 -3.07 -10.96
CA GLN A 52 16.13 -1.68 -10.51
C GLN A 52 15.16 -1.38 -9.34
N LEU A 53 13.90 -1.84 -9.43
CA LEU A 53 12.93 -1.75 -8.35
C LEU A 53 13.48 -2.36 -7.07
N THR A 54 14.00 -3.58 -7.18
CA THR A 54 14.54 -4.34 -6.05
C THR A 54 15.71 -3.64 -5.39
N LEU A 55 16.63 -3.09 -6.18
CA LEU A 55 17.76 -2.33 -5.64
C LEU A 55 17.36 -1.00 -4.98
N GLU A 56 16.30 -0.34 -5.45
CA GLU A 56 15.74 0.82 -4.74
C GLU A 56 15.14 0.41 -3.38
N HIS A 57 14.47 -0.76 -3.29
CA HIS A 57 14.00 -1.30 -2.01
C HIS A 57 15.15 -1.66 -1.07
N ALA A 58 16.24 -2.26 -1.56
CA ALA A 58 17.44 -2.51 -0.75
C ALA A 58 18.03 -1.22 -0.17
N LYS A 59 18.04 -0.13 -0.95
CA LYS A 59 18.46 1.19 -0.45
C LYS A 59 17.51 1.73 0.62
N ALA A 60 16.19 1.53 0.47
CA ALA A 60 15.21 1.95 1.47
C ALA A 60 15.41 1.19 2.79
N VAL A 61 15.62 -0.13 2.74
CA VAL A 61 15.98 -0.95 3.92
C VAL A 61 17.25 -0.41 4.59
N SER A 62 18.31 -0.19 3.81
CA SER A 62 19.58 0.34 4.33
C SER A 62 19.40 1.73 4.95
N ALA A 63 18.57 2.58 4.36
CA ALA A 63 18.28 3.91 4.88
C ALA A 63 17.48 3.84 6.20
N LEU A 64 16.48 2.96 6.29
CA LEU A 64 15.70 2.73 7.52
C LEU A 64 16.62 2.32 8.68
N ILE A 65 17.40 1.28 8.46
CA ILE A 65 18.36 0.75 9.45
C ILE A 65 19.32 1.83 9.92
N LYS A 66 19.95 2.54 8.98
CA LYS A 66 20.92 3.59 9.26
C LYS A 66 20.32 4.78 10.01
N ASN A 67 19.15 5.27 9.56
CA ASN A 67 18.55 6.47 10.12
C ASN A 67 18.05 6.26 11.55
N PHE A 68 17.67 5.04 11.89
CA PHE A 68 17.14 4.71 13.21
C PHE A 68 18.09 3.86 14.06
N ASN A 69 19.35 3.70 13.59
CA ASN A 69 20.40 2.99 14.31
C ASN A 69 20.02 1.56 14.72
N VAL A 70 19.35 0.84 13.81
CA VAL A 70 18.98 -0.57 13.99
C VAL A 70 20.12 -1.45 13.50
N ALA A 71 20.47 -2.49 14.26
CA ALA A 71 21.44 -3.46 13.76
C ALA A 71 20.75 -4.40 12.76
N ILE A 72 21.40 -4.67 11.62
CA ILE A 72 20.84 -5.57 10.60
C ILE A 72 20.62 -6.99 11.15
N SER A 73 21.42 -7.40 12.13
CA SER A 73 21.28 -8.67 12.85
C SER A 73 20.00 -8.79 13.66
N ASP A 74 19.32 -7.69 13.93
CA ASP A 74 18.09 -7.65 14.70
C ASP A 74 16.85 -7.73 13.77
N VAL A 75 17.08 -7.86 12.46
CA VAL A 75 16.03 -8.02 11.44
C VAL A 75 16.01 -9.46 10.98
N ASP A 76 15.01 -10.22 11.40
CA ASP A 76 14.89 -11.64 11.06
C ASP A 76 14.40 -11.86 9.63
N LEU A 77 13.52 -10.96 9.11
CA LEU A 77 12.82 -11.19 7.86
C LEU A 77 12.39 -9.88 7.20
N ILE A 78 12.42 -9.84 5.88
CA ILE A 78 11.82 -8.78 5.07
C ILE A 78 10.61 -9.34 4.33
N GLY A 79 9.42 -8.79 4.59
CA GLY A 79 8.25 -8.97 3.75
C GLY A 79 8.32 -8.04 2.53
N PHE A 80 8.41 -8.60 1.33
CA PHE A 80 8.58 -7.84 0.10
C PHE A 80 7.41 -8.04 -0.85
N HIS A 81 6.51 -7.06 -0.90
CA HIS A 81 5.36 -7.11 -1.80
C HIS A 81 5.75 -6.90 -3.28
N GLY A 82 6.81 -6.14 -3.54
CA GLY A 82 7.15 -5.70 -4.89
C GLY A 82 6.16 -4.66 -5.43
N HIS A 83 6.01 -4.60 -6.76
CA HIS A 83 5.09 -3.68 -7.44
C HIS A 83 4.13 -4.43 -8.35
N THR A 84 2.83 -4.19 -8.19
CA THR A 84 1.80 -4.84 -9.00
C THR A 84 1.78 -4.27 -10.42
N ILE A 85 2.00 -5.14 -11.41
CA ILE A 85 1.92 -4.82 -12.84
C ILE A 85 0.55 -5.16 -13.39
N SER A 86 0.02 -6.33 -13.01
CA SER A 86 -1.32 -6.77 -13.41
C SER A 86 -1.96 -7.60 -12.30
N HIS A 87 -3.27 -7.50 -12.18
CA HIS A 87 -4.05 -8.27 -11.23
C HIS A 87 -5.44 -8.54 -11.79
N ASN A 88 -5.75 -9.82 -11.99
CA ASN A 88 -7.03 -10.29 -12.52
C ASN A 88 -7.33 -11.66 -11.92
N PRO A 89 -7.83 -11.72 -10.68
CA PRO A 89 -8.09 -12.97 -9.97
C PRO A 89 -9.12 -13.85 -10.67
N ASP A 90 -10.10 -13.28 -11.37
CA ASP A 90 -11.09 -14.04 -12.14
C ASP A 90 -10.44 -14.88 -13.26
N LYS A 91 -9.27 -14.46 -13.75
CA LYS A 91 -8.45 -15.21 -14.70
C LYS A 91 -7.31 -15.97 -14.02
N GLN A 92 -7.34 -16.09 -12.69
CA GLN A 92 -6.26 -16.70 -11.90
C GLN A 92 -4.88 -16.09 -12.21
N HIS A 93 -4.85 -14.78 -12.46
CA HIS A 93 -3.65 -14.08 -12.86
C HIS A 93 -3.34 -12.92 -11.91
N THR A 94 -2.12 -12.90 -11.43
CA THR A 94 -1.53 -11.73 -10.76
C THR A 94 -0.04 -11.68 -11.06
N LEU A 95 0.50 -10.49 -11.20
CA LEU A 95 1.92 -10.25 -11.44
C LEU A 95 2.39 -9.09 -10.59
N GLN A 96 3.20 -9.39 -9.60
CA GLN A 96 4.00 -8.44 -8.85
C GLN A 96 5.46 -8.64 -9.27
N ILE A 97 6.13 -7.56 -9.67
CA ILE A 97 7.58 -7.58 -9.92
C ILE A 97 8.33 -7.25 -8.64
N GLY A 98 9.45 -7.93 -8.45
CA GLY A 98 10.33 -7.79 -7.30
C GLY A 98 11.09 -9.08 -7.04
N ASN A 99 12.41 -9.01 -7.22
CA ASN A 99 13.31 -10.14 -7.09
C ASN A 99 13.73 -10.33 -5.62
N GLY A 100 13.03 -11.21 -4.88
CA GLY A 100 13.31 -11.48 -3.47
C GLY A 100 14.73 -12.01 -3.24
N GLY A 101 15.25 -12.83 -4.14
CA GLY A 101 16.62 -13.36 -4.05
C GLY A 101 17.68 -12.24 -4.19
N LEU A 102 17.47 -11.30 -5.09
CA LEU A 102 18.32 -10.13 -5.23
C LEU A 102 18.25 -9.23 -3.98
N LEU A 103 17.05 -9.03 -3.43
CA LEU A 103 16.87 -8.24 -2.21
C LEU A 103 17.58 -8.90 -1.02
N ALA A 104 17.41 -10.21 -0.83
CA ALA A 104 18.09 -10.98 0.22
C ALA A 104 19.62 -10.88 0.08
N SER A 105 20.14 -11.05 -1.14
CA SER A 105 21.58 -10.92 -1.41
C SER A 105 22.12 -9.51 -1.13
N ALA A 106 21.32 -8.48 -1.41
CA ALA A 106 21.72 -7.09 -1.23
C ALA A 106 21.63 -6.61 0.23
N THR A 107 20.75 -7.21 1.03
CA THR A 107 20.52 -6.80 2.43
C THR A 107 21.16 -7.74 3.44
N GLY A 108 21.41 -9.00 3.07
CA GLY A 108 21.86 -10.05 3.98
C GLY A 108 20.75 -10.59 4.91
N VAL A 109 19.49 -10.28 4.62
CA VAL A 109 18.32 -10.70 5.42
C VAL A 109 17.43 -11.60 4.57
N ASP A 110 16.82 -12.60 5.18
CA ASP A 110 15.85 -13.46 4.51
C ASP A 110 14.64 -12.66 4.00
N VAL A 111 14.12 -13.03 2.83
CA VAL A 111 13.03 -12.29 2.17
C VAL A 111 11.88 -13.24 1.85
N VAL A 112 10.68 -12.86 2.25
CA VAL A 112 9.42 -13.45 1.78
C VAL A 112 8.80 -12.50 0.76
N ASN A 113 8.58 -13.01 -0.45
CA ASN A 113 7.97 -12.26 -1.55
C ASN A 113 6.88 -13.10 -2.24
N ASP A 114 6.30 -12.59 -3.32
CA ASP A 114 5.18 -13.22 -4.05
C ASP A 114 3.99 -13.57 -3.15
N LEU A 115 3.52 -12.59 -2.41
CA LEU A 115 2.50 -12.76 -1.36
C LEU A 115 1.09 -13.04 -1.89
N ARG A 116 0.86 -12.98 -3.22
CA ARG A 116 -0.49 -13.05 -3.81
C ARG A 116 -0.72 -14.27 -4.70
N SER A 117 0.33 -14.77 -5.36
CA SER A 117 0.19 -15.78 -6.42
C SER A 117 -0.40 -17.10 -5.92
N SER A 118 -0.05 -17.51 -4.71
CA SER A 118 -0.56 -18.79 -4.14
C SER A 118 -2.07 -18.72 -3.88
N ASP A 119 -2.55 -17.60 -3.33
CA ASP A 119 -3.97 -17.39 -3.06
C ASP A 119 -4.79 -17.32 -4.36
N VAL A 120 -4.31 -16.53 -5.33
CA VAL A 120 -4.98 -16.40 -6.65
C VAL A 120 -5.03 -17.74 -7.39
N LYS A 121 -3.96 -18.53 -7.35
CA LYS A 121 -3.94 -19.89 -7.95
C LYS A 121 -4.90 -20.86 -7.25
N ALA A 122 -5.11 -20.67 -5.95
CA ALA A 122 -6.07 -21.47 -5.18
C ALA A 122 -7.54 -21.01 -5.38
N GLY A 123 -7.77 -19.98 -6.19
CA GLY A 123 -9.11 -19.42 -6.44
C GLY A 123 -9.50 -18.26 -5.52
N GLY A 124 -8.56 -17.78 -4.70
CA GLY A 124 -8.75 -16.58 -3.89
C GLY A 124 -8.55 -15.29 -4.69
N GLN A 125 -8.82 -14.17 -4.04
CA GLN A 125 -8.70 -12.85 -4.66
C GLN A 125 -7.27 -12.31 -4.65
N GLY A 126 -6.39 -12.79 -3.76
CA GLY A 126 -5.02 -12.29 -3.59
C GLY A 126 -4.94 -10.86 -3.06
N ALA A 127 -6.07 -10.22 -2.81
CA ALA A 127 -6.23 -8.86 -2.32
C ALA A 127 -7.60 -8.69 -1.65
N PRO A 128 -7.74 -7.78 -0.67
CA PRO A 128 -6.69 -7.02 -0.01
C PRO A 128 -5.87 -7.84 0.99
N LEU A 129 -4.61 -7.49 1.23
CA LEU A 129 -3.75 -8.11 2.26
C LEU A 129 -3.77 -7.32 3.59
N ALA A 130 -4.02 -6.02 3.52
CA ALA A 130 -4.05 -5.13 4.68
C ALA A 130 -4.99 -5.58 5.83
N PRO A 131 -6.16 -6.20 5.59
CA PRO A 131 -7.04 -6.65 6.65
C PRO A 131 -6.40 -7.59 7.67
N ILE A 132 -5.47 -8.45 7.24
CA ILE A 132 -4.75 -9.35 8.17
C ILE A 132 -3.89 -8.55 9.15
N TYR A 133 -3.18 -7.54 8.66
CA TYR A 133 -2.40 -6.63 9.49
C TYR A 133 -3.30 -5.75 10.38
N HIS A 134 -4.37 -5.22 9.83
CA HIS A 134 -5.35 -4.44 10.59
C HIS A 134 -5.93 -5.25 11.74
N LYS A 135 -6.24 -6.54 11.51
CA LYS A 135 -6.71 -7.44 12.57
C LYS A 135 -5.66 -7.61 13.67
N ALA A 136 -4.39 -7.76 13.30
CA ALA A 136 -3.31 -7.86 14.27
C ALA A 136 -3.19 -6.60 15.15
N LEU A 137 -3.40 -5.40 14.57
CA LEU A 137 -3.45 -4.14 15.31
C LEU A 137 -4.67 -4.03 16.22
N MET A 138 -5.83 -4.54 15.78
CA MET A 138 -7.09 -4.46 16.53
C MET A 138 -7.16 -5.44 17.73
N LYS A 139 -6.26 -6.40 17.84
CA LYS A 139 -6.27 -7.38 18.95
C LYS A 139 -6.20 -6.74 20.34
N SER A 140 -5.65 -5.56 20.47
CA SER A 140 -5.58 -4.80 21.72
C SER A 140 -6.75 -3.84 21.93
N GLN A 141 -7.72 -3.81 21.01
CA GLN A 141 -8.88 -2.92 21.04
C GLN A 141 -10.15 -3.66 21.47
N ASP A 142 -11.15 -2.90 21.85
CA ASP A 142 -12.50 -3.45 22.07
C ASP A 142 -13.12 -3.81 20.72
N LEU A 143 -13.41 -5.08 20.51
CA LEU A 143 -14.06 -5.59 19.30
C LEU A 143 -15.58 -5.66 19.50
N PRO A 144 -16.39 -5.45 18.44
CA PRO A 144 -16.01 -5.26 17.05
C PRO A 144 -15.44 -3.86 16.76
N ALA A 145 -14.47 -3.78 15.83
CA ALA A 145 -13.81 -2.54 15.45
C ALA A 145 -13.69 -2.38 13.92
N ILE A 146 -13.53 -1.14 13.49
CA ILE A 146 -13.32 -0.79 12.09
C ILE A 146 -12.03 0.04 11.98
N ILE A 147 -11.17 -0.33 11.04
CA ILE A 147 -10.09 0.54 10.56
C ILE A 147 -10.52 1.12 9.21
N LEU A 148 -10.58 2.44 9.14
CA LEU A 148 -10.77 3.20 7.90
C LEU A 148 -9.43 3.73 7.43
N ASN A 149 -9.01 3.30 6.24
CA ASN A 149 -7.84 3.84 5.55
C ASN A 149 -8.28 4.75 4.41
N ILE A 150 -7.79 6.00 4.39
CA ILE A 150 -8.10 7.00 3.36
C ILE A 150 -6.79 7.35 2.63
N GLY A 151 -6.48 6.55 1.59
CA GLY A 151 -5.43 6.83 0.63
C GLY A 151 -5.98 7.47 -0.63
N GLY A 152 -5.41 7.17 -1.79
CA GLY A 152 -6.00 7.57 -3.09
C GLY A 152 -7.39 6.96 -3.30
N VAL A 153 -7.55 5.70 -2.91
CA VAL A 153 -8.82 4.97 -2.72
C VAL A 153 -9.01 4.77 -1.23
N ALA A 154 -10.23 4.93 -0.74
CA ALA A 154 -10.57 4.64 0.65
C ALA A 154 -11.05 3.19 0.79
N ASN A 155 -10.62 2.54 1.86
CA ASN A 155 -11.03 1.18 2.19
C ASN A 155 -11.27 1.01 3.69
N ILE A 156 -12.06 0.03 4.03
CA ILE A 156 -12.32 -0.35 5.42
C ILE A 156 -11.90 -1.78 5.69
N THR A 157 -11.54 -2.03 6.93
CA THR A 157 -11.42 -3.37 7.50
C THR A 157 -12.28 -3.45 8.74
N TRP A 158 -13.19 -4.39 8.77
CA TRP A 158 -14.00 -4.71 9.94
C TRP A 158 -13.55 -6.05 10.52
N ALA A 159 -13.39 -6.10 11.82
CA ALA A 159 -13.10 -7.32 12.56
C ALA A 159 -13.95 -7.39 13.84
N ASP A 160 -14.33 -8.60 14.23
CA ASP A 160 -14.97 -8.87 15.51
C ASP A 160 -14.16 -9.87 16.35
N THR A 161 -14.79 -10.39 17.40
CA THR A 161 -14.16 -11.34 18.33
C THR A 161 -13.91 -12.72 17.71
N LEU A 162 -14.57 -13.05 16.58
CA LEU A 162 -14.40 -14.32 15.89
C LEU A 162 -13.32 -14.17 14.81
N ASP A 163 -12.33 -15.04 14.86
CA ASP A 163 -11.18 -14.97 13.95
C ASP A 163 -11.52 -15.09 12.46
N GLU A 164 -12.62 -15.73 12.15
CA GLU A 164 -13.14 -15.95 10.78
C GLU A 164 -13.92 -14.75 10.22
N ASN A 165 -14.32 -13.80 11.07
CA ASN A 165 -15.11 -12.64 10.67
C ASN A 165 -14.21 -11.43 10.37
N LEU A 166 -13.42 -11.54 9.31
CA LEU A 166 -12.59 -10.44 8.82
C LEU A 166 -13.10 -9.99 7.44
N ILE A 167 -13.57 -8.75 7.36
CA ILE A 167 -14.09 -8.18 6.12
C ILE A 167 -13.26 -6.97 5.74
N GLY A 168 -12.78 -6.91 4.50
CA GLY A 168 -12.07 -5.76 3.97
C GLY A 168 -12.48 -5.48 2.53
N PHE A 169 -12.78 -4.22 2.22
CA PHE A 169 -13.16 -3.79 0.87
C PHE A 169 -12.94 -2.30 0.66
N ASP A 170 -12.84 -1.90 -0.61
CA ASP A 170 -12.77 -0.51 -1.02
C ASP A 170 -14.16 0.15 -0.89
N THR A 171 -14.19 1.33 -0.26
CA THR A 171 -15.43 2.09 -0.06
C THR A 171 -15.68 3.13 -1.15
N GLY A 172 -14.66 3.51 -1.90
CA GLY A 172 -14.74 4.47 -2.98
C GLY A 172 -13.52 5.38 -3.08
N PRO A 173 -13.62 6.48 -3.84
CA PRO A 173 -12.54 7.45 -3.95
C PRO A 173 -12.16 8.03 -2.59
N GLY A 174 -10.85 8.10 -2.33
CA GLY A 174 -10.29 8.85 -1.22
C GLY A 174 -9.69 10.18 -1.70
N ASN A 175 -8.40 10.38 -1.44
CA ASN A 175 -7.71 11.63 -1.75
C ASN A 175 -7.39 11.83 -3.25
N ALA A 176 -7.43 10.79 -4.08
CA ALA A 176 -6.98 10.86 -5.47
C ALA A 176 -7.67 11.96 -6.27
N LEU A 177 -8.99 12.13 -6.11
CA LEU A 177 -9.74 13.17 -6.84
C LEU A 177 -9.36 14.59 -6.39
N ILE A 178 -9.06 14.74 -5.09
CA ILE A 178 -8.61 16.01 -4.53
C ILE A 178 -7.22 16.33 -5.06
N ASP A 179 -6.31 15.38 -5.03
CA ASP A 179 -4.94 15.54 -5.49
C ASP A 179 -4.88 15.86 -6.99
N ASP A 180 -5.66 15.16 -7.80
CA ASP A 180 -5.77 15.42 -9.25
C ASP A 180 -6.30 16.84 -9.51
N TRP A 181 -7.29 17.27 -8.73
CA TRP A 181 -7.83 18.63 -8.84
C TRP A 181 -6.80 19.69 -8.46
N ILE A 182 -6.11 19.52 -7.34
CA ILE A 182 -5.05 20.40 -6.87
C ILE A 182 -3.93 20.48 -7.92
N LYS A 183 -3.49 19.34 -8.44
CA LYS A 183 -2.47 19.27 -9.47
C LYS A 183 -2.89 20.03 -10.73
N LYS A 184 -4.13 19.86 -11.17
CA LYS A 184 -4.70 20.54 -12.33
C LYS A 184 -4.79 22.06 -12.15
N LYS A 185 -5.13 22.52 -10.95
CA LYS A 185 -5.38 23.95 -10.67
C LYS A 185 -4.14 24.71 -10.23
N THR A 186 -3.20 24.07 -9.55
CA THR A 186 -2.07 24.76 -8.92
C THR A 186 -0.70 24.22 -9.34
N GLY A 187 -0.64 23.06 -10.00
CA GLY A 187 0.60 22.33 -10.30
C GLY A 187 1.19 21.60 -9.08
N ARG A 188 0.62 21.74 -7.88
CA ARG A 188 1.04 21.01 -6.67
C ARG A 188 0.52 19.58 -6.72
N HIS A 189 1.18 18.66 -6.02
CA HIS A 189 0.79 17.25 -6.03
C HIS A 189 -0.41 16.94 -5.13
N TYR A 190 -0.59 17.70 -4.04
CA TYR A 190 -1.66 17.53 -3.05
C TYR A 190 -1.90 18.85 -2.29
N ASP A 191 -2.99 18.92 -1.53
CA ASP A 191 -3.30 20.03 -0.66
C ASP A 191 -2.67 19.83 0.72
N ASN A 192 -1.50 20.44 0.92
CA ASN A 192 -0.75 20.27 2.16
C ASN A 192 -1.53 20.82 3.36
N ASN A 193 -1.82 19.95 4.33
CA ASN A 193 -2.61 20.24 5.52
C ASN A 193 -4.00 20.84 5.24
N GLY A 194 -4.59 20.56 4.09
CA GLY A 194 -5.89 21.11 3.71
C GLY A 194 -5.90 22.64 3.57
N PHE A 195 -4.75 23.23 3.25
CA PHE A 195 -4.60 24.69 3.20
C PHE A 195 -5.54 25.37 2.20
N LEU A 196 -5.69 24.79 1.01
CA LEU A 196 -6.61 25.35 0.01
C LEU A 196 -8.07 25.04 0.37
N ALA A 197 -8.34 23.85 0.88
CA ALA A 197 -9.67 23.46 1.32
C ALA A 197 -10.19 24.38 2.44
N SER A 198 -9.32 24.77 3.38
CA SER A 198 -9.71 25.68 4.48
C SER A 198 -10.07 27.09 4.03
N GLN A 199 -9.69 27.51 2.82
CA GLN A 199 -10.03 28.80 2.24
C GLN A 199 -11.30 28.75 1.37
N GLY A 200 -11.82 27.56 1.15
CA GLY A 200 -13.03 27.33 0.37
C GLY A 200 -14.30 27.62 1.14
N GLN A 201 -15.39 27.76 0.40
CA GLN A 201 -16.74 27.83 0.96
C GLN A 201 -17.53 26.60 0.52
N VAL A 202 -18.29 26.02 1.45
CA VAL A 202 -19.19 24.91 1.14
C VAL A 202 -20.40 25.48 0.38
N HIS A 203 -20.71 24.88 -0.75
CA HIS A 203 -21.90 25.18 -1.53
C HIS A 203 -22.94 24.09 -1.26
N ASP A 204 -23.88 24.36 -0.38
CA ASP A 204 -24.90 23.39 0.06
C ASP A 204 -25.68 22.76 -1.10
N CYS A 205 -26.01 23.57 -2.12
CA CYS A 205 -26.71 23.05 -3.30
C CYS A 205 -25.91 21.97 -4.05
N LEU A 206 -24.58 22.09 -4.12
CA LEU A 206 -23.72 21.07 -4.75
C LEU A 206 -23.59 19.83 -3.87
N LEU A 207 -23.59 19.98 -2.56
CA LEU A 207 -23.53 18.88 -1.62
C LEU A 207 -24.83 18.04 -1.70
N TYR A 208 -25.98 18.69 -1.76
CA TYR A 208 -27.28 18.02 -1.87
C TYR A 208 -27.52 17.36 -3.24
N THR A 209 -26.91 17.85 -4.29
CA THR A 209 -27.06 17.28 -5.64
C THR A 209 -26.02 16.19 -5.96
N SER A 210 -25.04 15.99 -5.09
CA SER A 210 -24.09 14.88 -5.23
C SER A 210 -24.76 13.56 -4.89
N PRO A 211 -24.82 12.56 -5.81
CA PRO A 211 -25.49 11.30 -5.53
C PRO A 211 -24.82 10.60 -4.35
N SER A 212 -25.62 10.26 -3.35
CA SER A 212 -25.21 9.42 -2.23
C SER A 212 -25.42 7.95 -2.58
N PRO A 213 -24.64 7.00 -2.04
CA PRO A 213 -24.92 5.58 -2.17
C PRO A 213 -26.34 5.19 -1.70
N ARG A 214 -26.99 6.00 -0.85
CA ARG A 214 -28.38 5.82 -0.45
C ARG A 214 -29.37 6.14 -1.56
N ASP A 215 -29.02 7.04 -2.47
CA ASP A 215 -29.86 7.47 -3.57
C ASP A 215 -29.88 6.47 -4.74
N LEU A 216 -28.93 5.53 -4.73
CA LEU A 216 -28.80 4.46 -5.73
C LEU A 216 -29.60 3.20 -5.39
N ARG A 217 -30.42 3.21 -4.35
CA ARG A 217 -31.38 2.15 -4.08
C ARG A 217 -32.64 2.36 -4.92
N LEU A 218 -32.55 1.89 -6.14
CA LEU A 218 -33.72 1.56 -6.98
C LEU A 218 -34.10 0.10 -6.78
#